data_1d814c4a3989cbf6b6d30a7681b6db90
#
_entry.id   1d814c4a3989cbf6b6d30a7681b6db90
#
_cell.length_a   1.000
_cell.length_b   1.000
_cell.length_c   1.000
_cell.angle_alpha   90.00
_cell.angle_beta   90.00
_cell.angle_gamma   90.00
#
_symmetry.space_group_name_H-M   'P 1'
#
loop_
_entity.id
_entity.type
_entity.pdbx_description
1 polymer ?
#
loop_
_entity_poly.entity_id
_entity_poly.type
_entity_poly.pdbx_seq_one_letter_code
_entity_poly.pdbx_strand_id
1 'polypeptide(L)'
;MPTNLDWKWMFTTPEGRIERGRWWIGVAALLVVALISTILFGTDGLVPFIITIVLQLAGLMLHIKRCHDRDKSGWWCLLLLIPVVGFLWALIDLGLLEGTPGDNRFGPDPLARAGV
;
A
#
# COMPACT_ATOMS: atom_id res chain seq x y z
N MET A 1 2.29 -5.82 17.06
CA MET A 1 2.65 -4.90 15.96
C MET A 1 3.91 -5.35 15.27
N PRO A 2 3.87 -5.62 13.97
CA PRO A 2 5.11 -6.01 13.28
C PRO A 2 6.15 -4.91 13.36
N THR A 3 7.36 -5.26 13.73
CA THR A 3 8.46 -4.31 13.84
C THR A 3 9.40 -4.39 12.63
N ASN A 4 9.14 -5.32 11.72
CA ASN A 4 9.90 -5.53 10.51
C ASN A 4 8.96 -5.69 9.33
N LEU A 5 9.50 -6.07 8.19
CA LEU A 5 8.69 -6.27 6.99
C LEU A 5 7.95 -7.59 7.07
N ASP A 6 6.67 -7.51 7.33
CA ASP A 6 5.77 -8.66 7.28
C ASP A 6 5.05 -8.63 5.94
N TRP A 7 5.63 -9.27 4.95
CA TRP A 7 5.13 -9.25 3.58
C TRP A 7 3.72 -9.81 3.47
N LYS A 8 3.41 -10.85 4.24
CA LYS A 8 2.08 -11.44 4.21
C LYS A 8 1.04 -10.45 4.68
N TRP A 9 1.27 -9.84 5.83
CA TRP A 9 0.34 -8.84 6.36
C TRP A 9 0.22 -7.64 5.42
N MET A 10 1.33 -7.19 4.85
CA MET A 10 1.33 -6.01 3.99
C MET A 10 0.43 -6.15 2.77
N PHE A 11 0.38 -7.35 2.18
CA PHE A 11 -0.27 -7.55 0.89
C PHE A 11 -1.54 -8.39 0.92
N THR A 12 -1.92 -8.96 2.05
CA THR A 12 -3.05 -9.89 2.10
C THR A 12 -4.20 -9.46 2.99
N THR A 13 -4.04 -8.43 3.79
CA THR A 13 -5.11 -7.95 4.66
C THR A 13 -5.25 -6.43 4.57
N PRO A 14 -6.47 -5.90 4.70
CA PRO A 14 -6.67 -4.45 4.74
C PRO A 14 -6.62 -3.88 6.16
N GLU A 15 -6.33 -4.70 7.16
CA GLU A 15 -6.43 -4.30 8.57
C GLU A 15 -5.14 -3.67 9.06
N GLY A 16 -5.27 -2.68 9.94
CA GLY A 16 -4.14 -2.07 10.60
C GLY A 16 -3.66 -0.80 9.92
N ARG A 17 -2.50 -0.34 10.33
CA ARG A 17 -1.87 0.89 9.84
C ARG A 17 -0.46 0.56 9.36
N ILE A 18 -0.02 1.26 8.33
CA ILE A 18 1.36 1.15 7.85
C ILE A 18 1.93 2.57 7.68
N GLU A 19 3.15 2.79 8.18
CA GLU A 19 3.80 4.08 8.02
C GLU A 19 4.31 4.26 6.59
N ARG A 20 4.61 5.51 6.22
CA ARG A 20 5.00 5.83 4.84
C ARG A 20 6.28 5.12 4.40
N GLY A 21 7.23 4.89 5.31
CA GLY A 21 8.46 4.19 4.97
C GLY A 21 8.24 2.78 4.47
N ARG A 22 7.49 1.97 5.22
CA ARG A 22 7.16 0.62 4.78
C ARG A 22 6.22 0.61 3.59
N TRP A 23 5.35 1.62 3.46
CA TRP A 23 4.49 1.74 2.29
C TRP A 23 5.34 1.90 1.02
N TRP A 24 6.36 2.76 1.05
CA TRP A 24 7.27 2.92 -0.09
C TRP A 24 8.01 1.63 -0.42
N ILE A 25 8.45 0.89 0.60
CA ILE A 25 9.09 -0.41 0.39
C ILE A 25 8.13 -1.37 -0.29
N GLY A 26 6.87 -1.40 0.15
CA GLY A 26 5.85 -2.24 -0.46
C GLY A 26 5.58 -1.85 -1.91
N VAL A 27 5.47 -0.57 -2.20
CA VAL A 27 5.28 -0.07 -3.56
C VAL A 27 6.47 -0.48 -4.44
N ALA A 28 7.69 -0.29 -3.95
CA ALA A 28 8.88 -0.69 -4.70
C ALA A 28 8.89 -2.18 -4.99
N ALA A 29 8.52 -3.01 -4.01
CA ALA A 29 8.44 -4.45 -4.20
C ALA A 29 7.43 -4.82 -5.28
N LEU A 30 6.24 -4.20 -5.26
CA LEU A 30 5.23 -4.46 -6.28
C LEU A 30 5.70 -4.04 -7.67
N LEU A 31 6.41 -2.92 -7.77
CA LEU A 31 6.95 -2.46 -9.06
C LEU A 31 8.01 -3.41 -9.59
N VAL A 32 8.88 -3.93 -8.73
CA VAL A 32 9.90 -4.91 -9.13
C VAL A 32 9.24 -6.18 -9.64
N VAL A 33 8.24 -6.69 -8.91
CA VAL A 33 7.51 -7.90 -9.34
C VAL A 33 6.81 -7.65 -10.66
N ALA A 34 6.19 -6.48 -10.84
CA ALA A 34 5.52 -6.13 -12.09
C ALA A 34 6.51 -6.08 -13.26
N LEU A 35 7.68 -5.51 -13.03
CA LEU A 35 8.72 -5.44 -14.07
C LEU A 35 9.21 -6.83 -14.47
N ILE A 36 9.53 -7.66 -13.48
CA ILE A 36 9.98 -9.03 -13.73
C ILE A 36 8.89 -9.81 -14.48
N SER A 37 7.65 -9.68 -14.05
CA SER A 37 6.51 -10.34 -14.69
C SER A 37 6.38 -9.92 -16.16
N THR A 38 6.52 -8.64 -16.44
CA THR A 38 6.43 -8.13 -17.81
C THR A 38 7.56 -8.68 -18.68
N ILE A 39 8.76 -8.76 -18.12
CA ILE A 39 9.90 -9.32 -18.85
C ILE A 39 9.69 -10.80 -19.17
N LEU A 40 9.16 -11.57 -18.22
CA LEU A 40 9.01 -13.02 -18.38
C LEU A 40 7.78 -13.42 -19.20
N PHE A 41 6.67 -12.70 -19.05
CA PHE A 41 5.38 -13.11 -19.60
C PHE A 41 4.77 -12.11 -20.59
N GLY A 42 5.39 -10.96 -20.75
CA GLY A 42 4.85 -9.90 -21.61
C GLY A 42 3.66 -9.20 -20.98
N THR A 43 2.88 -8.54 -21.83
CA THR A 43 1.72 -7.75 -21.37
C THR A 43 0.39 -8.26 -21.90
N ASP A 44 0.41 -9.19 -22.82
CA ASP A 44 -0.79 -9.69 -23.51
C ASP A 44 -1.13 -11.11 -23.09
N GLY A 45 -2.41 -11.39 -22.99
CA GLY A 45 -2.90 -12.73 -22.74
C GLY A 45 -3.36 -12.93 -21.30
N LEU A 46 -3.73 -14.17 -20.99
CA LEU A 46 -4.37 -14.51 -19.73
C LEU A 46 -3.40 -14.43 -18.54
N VAL A 47 -2.17 -14.91 -18.70
CA VAL A 47 -1.22 -14.96 -17.60
C VAL A 47 -0.84 -13.55 -17.13
N PRO A 48 -0.41 -12.62 -18.00
CA PRO A 48 -0.18 -11.23 -17.57
C PRO A 48 -1.43 -10.58 -16.99
N PHE A 49 -2.60 -10.88 -17.53
CA PHE A 49 -3.86 -10.32 -17.01
C PHE A 49 -4.09 -10.75 -15.56
N ILE A 50 -3.94 -12.05 -15.26
CA ILE A 50 -4.12 -12.56 -13.90
C ILE A 50 -3.08 -11.97 -12.95
N ILE A 51 -1.83 -11.89 -13.38
CA ILE A 51 -0.76 -11.32 -12.56
C ILE A 51 -1.08 -9.86 -12.23
N THR A 52 -1.55 -9.10 -13.21
CA THR A 52 -1.91 -7.70 -12.99
C THR A 52 -3.02 -7.58 -11.95
N ILE A 53 -4.06 -8.40 -12.02
CA ILE A 53 -5.14 -8.38 -11.04
C ILE A 53 -4.61 -8.69 -9.64
N VAL A 54 -3.75 -9.71 -9.51
CA VAL A 54 -3.18 -10.06 -8.20
C VAL A 54 -2.35 -8.92 -7.64
N LEU A 55 -1.52 -8.28 -8.47
CA LEU A 55 -0.70 -7.14 -8.01
C LEU A 55 -1.55 -5.94 -7.64
N GLN A 56 -2.65 -5.69 -8.36
CA GLN A 56 -3.56 -4.61 -8.03
C GLN A 56 -4.24 -4.86 -6.68
N LEU A 57 -4.66 -6.09 -6.41
CA LEU A 57 -5.28 -6.43 -5.12
C LEU A 57 -4.27 -6.31 -3.98
N ALA A 58 -3.04 -6.78 -4.19
CA ALA A 58 -1.99 -6.64 -3.18
C ALA A 58 -1.69 -5.17 -2.89
N GLY A 59 -1.62 -4.36 -3.94
CA GLY A 59 -1.42 -2.92 -3.78
C GLY A 59 -2.58 -2.26 -3.06
N LEU A 60 -3.80 -2.68 -3.33
CA LEU A 60 -4.98 -2.15 -2.66
C LEU A 60 -4.91 -2.39 -1.15
N MET A 61 -4.51 -3.60 -0.73
CA MET A 61 -4.35 -3.90 0.70
C MET A 61 -3.34 -2.94 1.34
N LEU A 62 -2.23 -2.72 0.65
CA LEU A 62 -1.19 -1.81 1.11
C LEU A 62 -1.71 -0.36 1.23
N HIS A 63 -2.43 0.10 0.23
CA HIS A 63 -2.95 1.47 0.19
C HIS A 63 -4.03 1.69 1.25
N ILE A 64 -4.89 0.70 1.50
CA ILE A 64 -5.91 0.79 2.55
C ILE A 64 -5.25 0.98 3.91
N LYS A 65 -4.21 0.19 4.22
CA LYS A 65 -3.49 0.35 5.48
C LYS A 65 -2.84 1.73 5.60
N ARG A 66 -2.36 2.27 4.50
CA ARG A 66 -1.76 3.60 4.52
C ARG A 66 -2.82 4.67 4.75
N CYS A 67 -4.01 4.52 4.16
CA CYS A 67 -5.14 5.39 4.47
C CYS A 67 -5.47 5.35 5.96
N HIS A 68 -5.46 4.15 6.56
CA HIS A 68 -5.72 4.00 7.98
C HIS A 68 -4.68 4.74 8.83
N ASP A 69 -3.44 4.74 8.41
CA ASP A 69 -2.39 5.48 9.11
C ASP A 69 -2.62 6.99 9.05
N ARG A 70 -3.25 7.45 7.96
CA ARG A 70 -3.66 8.83 7.80
C ARG A 70 -5.02 9.13 8.45
N ASP A 71 -5.57 8.19 9.22
CA ASP A 71 -6.89 8.25 9.84
C ASP A 71 -8.02 8.42 8.82
N LYS A 72 -7.87 7.78 7.69
CA LYS A 72 -8.87 7.77 6.61
C LYS A 72 -9.33 6.35 6.34
N SER A 73 -10.59 6.19 5.97
CA SER A 73 -11.10 4.87 5.61
C SER A 73 -10.50 4.44 4.27
N GLY A 74 -10.52 3.13 4.03
CA GLY A 74 -10.03 2.58 2.78
C GLY A 74 -10.81 3.02 1.54
N TRP A 75 -12.01 3.55 1.73
CA TRP A 75 -12.80 4.05 0.62
C TRP A 75 -12.14 5.21 -0.13
N TRP A 76 -11.22 5.92 0.50
CA TRP A 76 -10.42 6.94 -0.18
C TRP A 76 -9.65 6.38 -1.37
N CYS A 77 -9.36 5.08 -1.38
CA CYS A 77 -8.69 4.44 -2.50
C CYS A 77 -9.49 4.47 -3.80
N LEU A 78 -10.80 4.78 -3.74
CA LEU A 78 -11.57 4.98 -4.95
C LEU A 78 -11.03 6.12 -5.81
N LEU A 79 -10.29 7.06 -5.23
CA LEU A 79 -9.63 8.11 -6.00
C LEU A 79 -8.62 7.55 -7.00
N LEU A 80 -8.08 6.35 -6.75
CA LEU A 80 -7.15 5.72 -7.67
C LEU A 80 -7.79 5.36 -9.01
N LEU A 81 -9.11 5.33 -9.08
CA LEU A 81 -9.82 5.11 -10.34
C LEU A 81 -9.77 6.33 -11.27
N ILE A 82 -9.38 7.49 -10.75
CA ILE A 82 -9.20 8.70 -11.55
C ILE A 82 -7.69 8.83 -11.84
N PRO A 83 -7.24 8.60 -13.08
CA PRO A 83 -5.81 8.34 -13.34
C PRO A 83 -4.83 9.38 -12.82
N VAL A 84 -5.02 10.64 -13.17
CA VAL A 84 -4.06 11.69 -12.76
C VAL A 84 -4.31 12.10 -11.30
N VAL A 85 -5.58 12.36 -10.97
CA VAL A 85 -5.96 12.80 -9.63
C VAL A 85 -5.60 11.74 -8.60
N GLY A 86 -5.90 10.48 -8.89
CA GLY A 86 -5.60 9.37 -7.99
C GLY A 86 -4.11 9.19 -7.76
N PHE A 87 -3.31 9.29 -8.83
CA PHE A 87 -1.86 9.20 -8.72
C PHE A 87 -1.29 10.32 -7.84
N LEU A 88 -1.71 11.57 -8.10
CA LEU A 88 -1.23 12.71 -7.32
C LEU A 88 -1.68 12.63 -5.87
N TRP A 89 -2.93 12.23 -5.64
CA TRP A 89 -3.41 12.02 -4.28
C TRP A 89 -2.58 10.97 -3.54
N ALA A 90 -2.33 9.82 -4.17
CA ALA A 90 -1.56 8.77 -3.53
C ALA A 90 -0.13 9.21 -3.25
N LEU A 91 0.50 9.87 -4.20
CA LEU A 91 1.86 10.36 -4.03
C LEU A 91 1.96 11.30 -2.83
N ILE A 92 1.04 12.24 -2.72
CA ILE A 92 1.09 13.26 -1.68
C ILE A 92 0.57 12.71 -0.35
N ASP A 93 -0.64 12.18 -0.34
CA ASP A 93 -1.33 11.79 0.90
C ASP A 93 -0.76 10.50 1.50
N LEU A 94 -0.45 9.53 0.66
CA LEU A 94 0.06 8.24 1.14
C LEU A 94 1.57 8.21 1.21
N GLY A 95 2.25 8.91 0.30
CA GLY A 95 3.70 8.81 0.19
C GLY A 95 4.48 9.87 0.94
N LEU A 96 3.99 11.09 1.01
CA LEU A 96 4.77 12.22 1.53
C LEU A 96 4.31 12.70 2.91
N LEU A 97 3.02 12.70 3.18
CA LEU A 97 2.49 13.23 4.44
C LEU A 97 2.62 12.22 5.57
N GLU A 98 2.82 12.71 6.78
CA GLU A 98 2.91 11.85 7.95
C GLU A 98 1.56 11.25 8.29
N GLY A 99 1.58 10.03 8.86
CA GLY A 99 0.39 9.43 9.44
C GLY A 99 0.00 10.13 10.74
N THR A 100 -1.11 9.70 11.31
CA THR A 100 -1.59 10.24 12.58
C THR A 100 -0.59 9.94 13.69
N PRO A 101 -0.06 10.95 14.40
CA PRO A 101 0.75 10.67 15.58
C PRO A 101 -0.10 10.05 16.67
N GLY A 102 0.42 8.99 17.28
CA GLY A 102 -0.31 8.27 18.31
C GLY A 102 -1.38 7.36 17.74
N ASP A 103 -2.18 6.80 18.62
CA ASP A 103 -3.24 5.88 18.22
C ASP A 103 -4.35 6.62 17.49
N ASN A 104 -4.97 5.94 16.55
CA ASN A 104 -6.19 6.43 15.91
C ASN A 104 -7.23 5.31 15.86
N ARG A 105 -8.36 5.56 15.20
CA ARG A 105 -9.45 4.56 15.17
C ARG A 105 -9.08 3.25 14.47
N PHE A 106 -7.94 3.18 13.80
CA PHE A 106 -7.49 1.99 13.08
C PHE A 106 -6.37 1.24 13.79
N GLY A 107 -5.92 1.73 14.94
CA GLY A 107 -4.95 1.02 15.73
C GLY A 107 -3.82 1.88 16.27
N PRO A 108 -2.82 1.23 16.86
CA PRO A 108 -1.67 1.93 17.43
C PRO A 108 -0.77 2.52 16.36
N ASP A 109 -0.07 3.58 16.74
CA ASP A 109 0.87 4.25 15.85
C ASP A 109 2.02 3.33 15.48
N PRO A 110 2.21 3.02 14.19
CA PRO A 110 3.31 2.13 13.80
C PRO A 110 4.69 2.70 14.09
N LEU A 111 4.83 4.01 14.26
CA LEU A 111 6.10 4.64 14.59
C LEU A 111 6.36 4.74 16.09
N ALA A 112 5.32 4.61 16.92
CA ALA A 112 5.47 4.71 18.37
C ALA A 112 6.12 3.48 18.98
N ARG A 113 6.20 2.39 18.24
CA ARG A 113 6.75 1.13 18.71
C ARG A 113 8.23 1.20 19.10
N ALA A 114 8.93 2.21 18.68
CA ALA A 114 10.36 2.34 18.97
C ALA A 114 10.64 2.62 20.44
N GLY A 115 9.63 2.59 21.27
CA GLY A 115 9.80 2.74 22.70
C GLY A 115 9.90 4.18 23.12
N VAL A 116 9.49 4.93 22.29
CA VAL A 116 9.49 6.35 22.60
C VAL A 116 8.45 6.66 23.63
#